data_13b1a7aef6f9ba3ae93156a89d6f53dd
#
_entry.id   13b1a7aef6f9ba3ae93156a89d6f53dd
#
_cell.length_a   1.000
_cell.length_b   1.000
_cell.length_c   1.000
_cell.angle_alpha   90.00
_cell.angle_beta   90.00
_cell.angle_gamma   90.00
#
_symmetry.space_group_name_H-M   'P 1'
#
loop_
_entity.id
_entity.type
_entity.pdbx_description
1 polymer ?
#
loop_
_entity_poly.entity_id
_entity_poly.type
_entity_poly.pdbx_seq_one_letter_code
_entity_poly.pdbx_strand_id
1 'polypeptide(L)'
;VSVLLRNIGTLVTGDVARPLRRADSLFVANGRIEAIGDGLDRAADVVIDARGTTVMPGLVDSHSHPTFGDYTPAQDALGWITHYCHGGVTTLISAGELHLPGLPIPPDARTALALAYLAKRCWENLRPCGVKVRAGTLLLVPGLAEADFDGLAAAGIRLVKFIFYDYARLPEGEAERYVAWARARGIKVKLHSGGVSRSGVSQVAGAAIVERLRPDVVGHVSGGPIPMPEKDVEAVVAGTDCALEVCSSGNPRMVLTLMRAVRAHGAHARVLVGTDTPGGTGVLPRGMLREIAYLAGVAEVPPAVAVAMATGNVGRAHGLAEGVLEEGRPADLVVLDRIPGSVAADALDAFARGDLPGISAVLIDGELRVEGRSQQTPPPERPAVIERRRG
;
A
#
# COMPACT_ATOMS: atom_id res chain seq x y z
N VAL A 1 -1.90 -26.46 -0.30
CA VAL A 1 -1.77 -26.37 -1.76
C VAL A 1 -0.35 -25.92 -2.05
N SER A 2 0.31 -26.61 -2.99
CA SER A 2 1.62 -26.27 -3.51
C SER A 2 1.50 -25.67 -4.91
N VAL A 3 2.34 -24.67 -5.23
CA VAL A 3 2.35 -24.01 -6.54
C VAL A 3 3.77 -23.93 -7.07
N LEU A 4 3.97 -24.31 -8.32
CA LEU A 4 5.22 -24.10 -9.04
C LEU A 4 4.97 -23.06 -10.15
N LEU A 5 5.63 -21.90 -10.05
CA LEU A 5 5.76 -20.98 -11.17
C LEU A 5 7.03 -21.31 -11.93
N ARG A 6 6.95 -21.35 -13.26
CA ARG A 6 8.07 -21.62 -14.15
C ARG A 6 8.07 -20.68 -15.36
N ASN A 7 9.16 -20.64 -16.07
CA ASN A 7 9.34 -19.79 -17.25
C ASN A 7 9.09 -18.29 -16.92
N ILE A 8 9.59 -17.82 -15.79
CA ILE A 8 9.59 -16.41 -15.40
C ILE A 8 10.64 -15.69 -16.25
N GLY A 9 10.24 -14.64 -16.97
CA GLY A 9 11.18 -13.83 -17.76
C GLY A 9 11.87 -12.76 -16.93
N THR A 10 11.10 -12.07 -16.08
CA THR A 10 11.60 -11.03 -15.18
C THR A 10 11.03 -11.23 -13.79
N LEU A 11 11.88 -11.40 -12.79
CA LEU A 11 11.48 -11.50 -11.38
C LEU A 11 11.84 -10.21 -10.65
N VAL A 12 10.79 -9.46 -10.25
CA VAL A 12 10.89 -8.28 -9.41
C VAL A 12 10.77 -8.70 -7.95
N THR A 13 11.72 -8.30 -7.12
CA THR A 13 11.76 -8.76 -5.72
C THR A 13 10.89 -7.97 -4.76
N GLY A 14 10.64 -6.67 -5.07
CA GLY A 14 10.09 -5.71 -4.12
C GLY A 14 11.12 -5.10 -3.15
N ASP A 15 12.36 -5.55 -3.15
CA ASP A 15 13.45 -4.94 -2.38
C ASP A 15 14.10 -3.82 -3.19
N VAL A 16 14.00 -2.58 -2.71
CA VAL A 16 14.58 -1.41 -3.39
C VAL A 16 16.09 -1.50 -3.57
N ALA A 17 16.80 -2.22 -2.71
CA ALA A 17 18.25 -2.39 -2.80
C ALA A 17 18.66 -3.45 -3.85
N ARG A 18 17.78 -4.40 -4.11
CA ARG A 18 17.97 -5.48 -5.09
C ARG A 18 16.68 -5.73 -5.86
N PRO A 19 16.21 -4.76 -6.67
CA PRO A 19 14.85 -4.77 -7.20
C PRO A 19 14.58 -5.91 -8.19
N LEU A 20 15.60 -6.51 -8.76
CA LEU A 20 15.52 -7.66 -9.65
C LEU A 20 16.34 -8.84 -9.11
N ARG A 21 15.83 -10.06 -9.33
CA ARG A 21 16.55 -11.31 -9.05
C ARG A 21 16.56 -12.18 -10.31
N ARG A 22 17.71 -12.75 -10.63
CA ARG A 22 17.81 -13.75 -11.70
C ARG A 22 17.24 -15.06 -11.17
N ALA A 23 16.12 -15.48 -11.70
CA ALA A 23 15.50 -16.78 -11.46
C ALA A 23 14.36 -16.96 -12.47
N ASP A 24 14.18 -18.17 -12.97
CA ASP A 24 13.10 -18.52 -13.89
C ASP A 24 11.94 -19.29 -13.21
N SER A 25 12.11 -19.66 -11.94
CA SER A 25 11.16 -20.51 -11.22
C SER A 25 11.01 -20.11 -9.75
N LEU A 26 9.80 -20.33 -9.21
CA LEU A 26 9.46 -20.08 -7.81
C LEU A 26 8.52 -21.19 -7.33
N PHE A 27 8.82 -21.77 -6.17
CA PHE A 27 8.01 -22.81 -5.56
C PHE A 27 7.37 -22.33 -4.26
N VAL A 28 6.09 -22.59 -4.13
CA VAL A 28 5.25 -22.21 -2.99
C VAL A 28 4.69 -23.46 -2.33
N ALA A 29 4.71 -23.51 -1.01
CA ALA A 29 3.95 -24.46 -0.23
C ALA A 29 3.47 -23.82 1.08
N ASN A 30 2.33 -24.28 1.58
CA ASN A 30 1.73 -23.76 2.82
C ASN A 30 1.60 -22.23 2.87
N GLY A 31 1.28 -21.61 1.73
CA GLY A 31 1.10 -20.17 1.61
C GLY A 31 2.39 -19.34 1.61
N ARG A 32 3.56 -20.00 1.58
CA ARG A 32 4.87 -19.34 1.62
C ARG A 32 5.76 -19.71 0.45
N ILE A 33 6.63 -18.82 0.08
CA ILE A 33 7.70 -19.08 -0.89
C ILE A 33 8.73 -19.97 -0.21
N GLU A 34 8.92 -21.19 -0.73
CA GLU A 34 9.92 -22.10 -0.20
C GLU A 34 11.24 -22.08 -0.98
N ALA A 35 11.19 -21.77 -2.27
CA ALA A 35 12.39 -21.69 -3.10
C ALA A 35 12.20 -20.71 -4.26
N ILE A 36 13.27 -20.01 -4.62
CA ILE A 36 13.39 -19.20 -5.84
C ILE A 36 14.73 -19.56 -6.50
N GLY A 37 14.69 -19.98 -7.76
CA GLY A 37 15.90 -20.41 -8.48
C GLY A 37 15.65 -20.66 -9.95
N ASP A 38 16.63 -21.22 -10.62
CA ASP A 38 16.53 -21.61 -12.02
C ASP A 38 16.18 -23.10 -12.14
N GLY A 39 15.21 -23.41 -13.02
CA GLY A 39 14.87 -24.78 -13.39
C GLY A 39 14.33 -25.64 -12.25
N LEU A 40 13.59 -25.08 -11.30
CA LEU A 40 13.00 -25.84 -10.21
C LEU A 40 12.05 -26.91 -10.79
N ASP A 41 12.34 -28.18 -10.49
CA ASP A 41 11.49 -29.33 -10.84
C ASP A 41 10.94 -29.95 -9.55
N ARG A 42 9.80 -29.44 -9.11
CA ARG A 42 9.08 -29.93 -7.91
C ARG A 42 7.65 -30.30 -8.27
N ALA A 43 7.19 -31.41 -7.72
CA ALA A 43 5.77 -31.77 -7.81
C ALA A 43 4.92 -30.71 -7.11
N ALA A 44 3.92 -30.20 -7.80
CA ALA A 44 3.00 -29.19 -7.28
C ALA A 44 1.55 -29.52 -7.63
N ASP A 45 0.61 -29.07 -6.80
CA ASP A 45 -0.83 -29.20 -7.06
C ASP A 45 -1.25 -28.30 -8.23
N VAL A 46 -0.60 -27.14 -8.35
CA VAL A 46 -0.81 -26.15 -9.42
C VAL A 46 0.54 -25.79 -10.05
N VAL A 47 0.59 -25.83 -11.36
CA VAL A 47 1.74 -25.33 -12.14
C VAL A 47 1.29 -24.11 -12.93
N ILE A 48 2.03 -23.01 -12.79
CA ILE A 48 1.79 -21.76 -13.52
C ILE A 48 3.00 -21.52 -14.43
N ASP A 49 2.76 -21.65 -15.74
CA ASP A 49 3.74 -21.25 -16.75
C ASP A 49 3.60 -19.76 -17.03
N ALA A 50 4.56 -18.97 -16.60
CA ALA A 50 4.58 -17.53 -16.78
C ALA A 50 4.91 -17.09 -18.22
N ARG A 51 5.29 -18.02 -19.12
CA ARG A 51 5.55 -17.77 -20.55
C ARG A 51 6.56 -16.66 -20.83
N GLY A 52 7.57 -16.53 -19.99
CA GLY A 52 8.59 -15.48 -20.10
C GLY A 52 8.10 -14.07 -19.74
N THR A 53 7.04 -13.96 -18.95
CA THR A 53 6.48 -12.67 -18.50
C THR A 53 7.07 -12.22 -17.17
N THR A 54 6.58 -11.09 -16.65
CA THR A 54 7.06 -10.52 -15.39
C THR A 54 6.29 -11.09 -14.21
N VAL A 55 7.02 -11.43 -13.15
CA VAL A 55 6.46 -11.75 -11.82
C VAL A 55 6.94 -10.72 -10.82
N MET A 56 6.03 -10.16 -10.04
CA MET A 56 6.33 -9.18 -8.99
C MET A 56 5.56 -9.50 -7.71
N PRO A 57 5.93 -8.91 -6.55
CA PRO A 57 5.14 -9.03 -5.34
C PRO A 57 3.73 -8.48 -5.54
N GLY A 58 2.77 -9.02 -4.79
CA GLY A 58 1.46 -8.42 -4.64
C GLY A 58 1.56 -7.00 -4.12
N LEU A 59 0.75 -6.09 -4.67
CA LEU A 59 0.77 -4.69 -4.29
C LEU A 59 0.23 -4.51 -2.88
N VAL A 60 0.89 -3.65 -2.12
CA VAL A 60 0.52 -3.28 -0.74
C VAL A 60 0.12 -1.81 -0.74
N ASP A 61 -1.17 -1.55 -0.68
CA ASP A 61 -1.69 -0.19 -0.62
C ASP A 61 -1.50 0.38 0.79
N SER A 62 -0.63 1.38 0.92
CA SER A 62 -0.27 1.96 2.22
C SER A 62 -1.34 2.90 2.79
N HIS A 63 -2.36 3.27 2.00
CA HIS A 63 -3.35 4.28 2.39
C HIS A 63 -4.73 3.98 1.85
N SER A 64 -5.57 3.41 2.68
CA SER A 64 -6.97 3.12 2.34
C SER A 64 -7.88 3.37 3.54
N HIS A 65 -9.19 3.43 3.32
CA HIS A 65 -10.19 3.67 4.36
C HIS A 65 -11.30 2.60 4.34
N PRO A 66 -10.98 1.33 4.52
CA PRO A 66 -11.93 0.22 4.48
C PRO A 66 -12.61 0.05 5.83
N THR A 67 -13.51 0.93 6.23
CA THR A 67 -14.06 0.95 7.59
C THR A 67 -14.81 -0.34 7.93
N PHE A 68 -15.82 -0.73 7.13
CA PHE A 68 -16.63 -1.94 7.39
C PHE A 68 -16.85 -2.75 6.14
N GLY A 69 -16.29 -3.95 6.11
CA GLY A 69 -16.49 -4.86 4.99
C GLY A 69 -16.06 -4.25 3.64
N ASP A 70 -16.54 -4.80 2.58
CA ASP A 70 -16.29 -4.32 1.22
C ASP A 70 -17.40 -3.39 0.69
N TYR A 71 -18.21 -2.84 1.59
CA TYR A 71 -19.16 -1.78 1.34
C TYR A 71 -18.58 -0.41 1.72
N THR A 72 -18.63 0.53 0.81
CA THR A 72 -18.28 1.93 1.08
C THR A 72 -19.49 2.84 0.94
N PRO A 73 -20.03 3.35 2.08
CA PRO A 73 -21.22 4.20 2.06
C PRO A 73 -21.04 5.51 1.28
N ALA A 74 -19.81 6.05 1.30
CA ALA A 74 -19.52 7.32 0.65
C ALA A 74 -19.64 7.28 -0.87
N GLN A 75 -19.40 6.10 -1.49
CA GLN A 75 -19.49 5.86 -2.93
C GLN A 75 -20.65 4.93 -3.30
N ASP A 76 -21.44 4.48 -2.34
CA ASP A 76 -22.53 3.52 -2.54
C ASP A 76 -22.11 2.27 -3.33
N ALA A 77 -20.92 1.76 -3.02
CA ALA A 77 -20.30 0.64 -3.74
C ALA A 77 -20.15 -0.60 -2.87
N LEU A 78 -20.48 -1.76 -3.45
CA LEU A 78 -20.31 -3.10 -2.88
C LEU A 78 -19.20 -3.87 -3.59
N GLY A 79 -18.51 -4.75 -2.88
CA GLY A 79 -17.54 -5.66 -3.47
C GLY A 79 -16.29 -4.98 -4.04
N TRP A 80 -15.99 -3.76 -3.64
CA TRP A 80 -14.92 -2.95 -4.21
C TRP A 80 -13.52 -3.56 -3.99
N ILE A 81 -13.29 -4.31 -2.90
CA ILE A 81 -12.00 -4.93 -2.60
C ILE A 81 -11.67 -6.06 -3.58
N THR A 82 -12.67 -6.81 -4.05
CA THR A 82 -12.47 -7.80 -5.12
C THR A 82 -11.92 -7.15 -6.39
N HIS A 83 -12.37 -5.95 -6.73
CA HIS A 83 -11.81 -5.19 -7.87
C HIS A 83 -10.35 -4.78 -7.64
N TYR A 84 -9.96 -4.48 -6.39
CA TYR A 84 -8.56 -4.20 -6.04
C TYR A 84 -7.67 -5.44 -6.18
N CYS A 85 -8.16 -6.62 -5.81
CA CYS A 85 -7.47 -7.88 -6.11
C CYS A 85 -7.18 -8.03 -7.61
N HIS A 86 -8.17 -7.75 -8.45
CA HIS A 86 -7.99 -7.72 -9.90
C HIS A 86 -7.05 -6.60 -10.39
N GLY A 87 -6.81 -5.56 -9.59
CA GLY A 87 -5.79 -4.54 -9.79
C GLY A 87 -4.39 -4.94 -9.28
N GLY A 88 -4.24 -6.17 -8.78
CA GLY A 88 -2.97 -6.68 -8.24
C GLY A 88 -2.70 -6.35 -6.77
N VAL A 89 -3.66 -5.73 -6.07
CA VAL A 89 -3.53 -5.41 -4.64
C VAL A 89 -3.83 -6.66 -3.81
N THR A 90 -2.90 -7.06 -2.97
CA THR A 90 -3.02 -8.22 -2.09
C THR A 90 -3.17 -7.84 -0.62
N THR A 91 -2.76 -6.61 -0.28
CA THR A 91 -2.86 -6.08 1.08
C THR A 91 -3.26 -4.61 1.05
N LEU A 92 -4.23 -4.24 1.91
CA LEU A 92 -4.68 -2.88 2.16
C LEU A 92 -4.32 -2.49 3.60
N ILE A 93 -3.82 -1.28 3.81
CA ILE A 93 -3.55 -0.72 5.13
C ILE A 93 -4.52 0.44 5.37
N SER A 94 -5.33 0.32 6.42
CA SER A 94 -6.21 1.42 6.81
C SER A 94 -5.41 2.62 7.29
N ALA A 95 -5.79 3.78 6.79
CA ALA A 95 -5.22 5.06 7.19
C ALA A 95 -6.18 5.88 8.07
N GLY A 96 -7.09 5.22 8.74
CA GLY A 96 -8.04 5.79 9.69
C GLY A 96 -9.46 5.36 9.39
N GLU A 97 -10.18 5.00 10.44
CA GLU A 97 -11.55 4.53 10.35
C GLU A 97 -12.51 5.73 10.39
N LEU A 98 -12.95 6.16 9.21
CA LEU A 98 -13.83 7.33 9.01
C LEU A 98 -14.71 7.13 7.75
N HIS A 99 -15.29 8.19 7.25
CA HIS A 99 -16.17 8.19 6.07
C HIS A 99 -17.52 7.47 6.26
N LEU A 100 -18.02 7.49 7.49
CA LEU A 100 -19.37 7.03 7.78
C LEU A 100 -20.37 8.19 7.70
N PRO A 101 -21.51 8.03 7.02
CA PRO A 101 -22.57 9.03 7.01
C PRO A 101 -23.05 9.36 8.42
N GLY A 102 -23.12 10.65 8.77
CA GLY A 102 -23.56 11.11 10.08
C GLY A 102 -22.50 11.05 11.18
N LEU A 103 -21.30 10.57 10.91
CA LEU A 103 -20.20 10.61 11.88
C LEU A 103 -19.74 12.06 12.07
N PRO A 104 -19.65 12.58 13.32
CA PRO A 104 -19.02 13.85 13.59
C PRO A 104 -17.57 13.88 13.11
N ILE A 105 -17.11 15.01 12.57
CA ILE A 105 -15.74 15.20 12.12
C ILE A 105 -15.15 16.43 12.80
N PRO A 106 -14.13 16.27 13.69
CA PRO A 106 -13.59 14.98 14.20
C PRO A 106 -14.59 14.25 15.11
N PRO A 107 -14.50 12.93 15.21
CA PRO A 107 -15.23 12.19 16.24
C PRO A 107 -14.66 12.50 17.64
N ASP A 108 -15.42 12.23 18.70
CA ASP A 108 -14.87 12.19 20.05
C ASP A 108 -14.00 10.94 20.27
N ALA A 109 -13.18 10.95 21.35
CA ALA A 109 -12.24 9.88 21.64
C ALA A 109 -12.92 8.50 21.78
N ARG A 110 -14.08 8.46 22.43
CA ARG A 110 -14.83 7.19 22.63
C ARG A 110 -15.34 6.63 21.31
N THR A 111 -15.87 7.49 20.44
CA THR A 111 -16.33 7.09 19.11
C THR A 111 -15.15 6.63 18.24
N ALA A 112 -14.03 7.34 18.25
CA ALA A 112 -12.84 6.97 17.51
C ALA A 112 -12.29 5.58 17.93
N LEU A 113 -12.20 5.32 19.23
CA LEU A 113 -11.79 4.02 19.79
C LEU A 113 -12.76 2.90 19.39
N ALA A 114 -14.08 3.14 19.54
CA ALA A 114 -15.09 2.14 19.17
C ALA A 114 -14.99 1.74 17.68
N LEU A 115 -14.80 2.72 16.79
CA LEU A 115 -14.62 2.46 15.35
C LEU A 115 -13.35 1.65 15.08
N ALA A 116 -12.22 2.00 15.71
CA ALA A 116 -10.95 1.30 15.52
C ALA A 116 -11.07 -0.17 15.95
N TYR A 117 -11.62 -0.45 17.12
CA TYR A 117 -11.82 -1.81 17.59
C TYR A 117 -12.79 -2.62 16.72
N LEU A 118 -13.91 -2.01 16.33
CA LEU A 118 -14.92 -2.69 15.51
C LEU A 118 -14.37 -3.00 14.13
N ALA A 119 -13.73 -2.04 13.46
CA ALA A 119 -13.11 -2.27 12.15
C ALA A 119 -12.05 -3.38 12.22
N LYS A 120 -11.18 -3.36 13.23
CA LYS A 120 -10.18 -4.42 13.46
C LYS A 120 -10.85 -5.80 13.52
N ARG A 121 -11.90 -5.95 14.32
CA ARG A 121 -12.62 -7.23 14.49
C ARG A 121 -13.32 -7.69 13.21
N CYS A 122 -13.95 -6.77 12.47
CA CYS A 122 -14.59 -7.12 11.20
C CYS A 122 -13.57 -7.70 10.21
N TRP A 123 -12.43 -7.04 10.06
CA TRP A 123 -11.43 -7.42 9.07
C TRP A 123 -10.57 -8.63 9.44
N GLU A 124 -10.54 -9.04 10.70
CA GLU A 124 -9.94 -10.33 11.10
C GLU A 124 -10.67 -11.53 10.51
N ASN A 125 -11.97 -11.38 10.21
CA ASN A 125 -12.84 -12.46 9.75
C ASN A 125 -13.30 -12.33 8.29
N LEU A 126 -12.91 -11.24 7.61
CA LEU A 126 -13.36 -10.98 6.24
C LEU A 126 -12.16 -10.69 5.32
N ARG A 127 -12.05 -11.47 4.25
CA ARG A 127 -10.99 -11.35 3.24
C ARG A 127 -11.57 -11.47 1.83
N PRO A 128 -12.24 -10.44 1.29
CA PRO A 128 -12.79 -10.48 -0.06
C PRO A 128 -11.68 -10.79 -1.08
N CYS A 129 -11.91 -11.76 -1.96
CA CYS A 129 -10.90 -12.26 -2.89
C CYS A 129 -9.57 -12.67 -2.22
N GLY A 130 -9.56 -12.95 -0.91
CA GLY A 130 -8.33 -13.26 -0.16
C GLY A 130 -7.49 -12.05 0.25
N VAL A 131 -7.83 -10.83 -0.14
CA VAL A 131 -7.09 -9.60 0.19
C VAL A 131 -6.99 -9.42 1.70
N LYS A 132 -5.78 -9.13 2.16
CA LYS A 132 -5.49 -8.86 3.57
C LYS A 132 -5.79 -7.39 3.87
N VAL A 133 -6.63 -7.13 4.89
CA VAL A 133 -6.93 -5.77 5.31
C VAL A 133 -6.38 -5.54 6.71
N ARG A 134 -5.43 -4.61 6.82
CA ARG A 134 -4.82 -4.18 8.08
C ARG A 134 -5.60 -2.97 8.61
N ALA A 135 -6.75 -3.24 9.24
CA ALA A 135 -7.69 -2.24 9.73
C ALA A 135 -7.58 -1.96 11.23
N GLY A 136 -8.35 -1.01 11.69
CA GLY A 136 -8.41 -0.57 13.09
C GLY A 136 -7.50 0.61 13.39
N THR A 137 -7.03 1.34 12.36
CA THR A 137 -6.22 2.53 12.59
C THR A 137 -7.01 3.60 13.34
N LEU A 138 -6.58 3.90 14.57
CA LEU A 138 -7.21 4.91 15.40
C LEU A 138 -6.91 6.31 14.87
N LEU A 139 -7.96 7.13 14.69
CA LEU A 139 -7.78 8.58 14.55
C LEU A 139 -7.41 9.18 15.89
N LEU A 140 -6.26 9.86 15.94
CA LEU A 140 -5.84 10.61 17.11
C LEU A 140 -6.67 11.88 17.25
N VAL A 141 -7.39 11.98 18.32
CA VAL A 141 -8.28 13.09 18.67
C VAL A 141 -8.04 13.49 20.14
N PRO A 142 -8.45 14.70 20.57
CA PRO A 142 -8.30 15.12 21.95
C PRO A 142 -9.01 14.20 22.93
N GLY A 143 -8.45 14.03 24.14
CA GLY A 143 -9.07 13.30 25.23
C GLY A 143 -8.77 11.80 25.28
N LEU A 144 -7.80 11.30 24.50
CA LEU A 144 -7.27 9.96 24.64
C LEU A 144 -6.37 9.88 25.87
N ALA A 145 -6.41 8.73 26.56
CA ALA A 145 -5.57 8.42 27.69
C ALA A 145 -4.48 7.40 27.33
N GLU A 146 -3.43 7.31 28.13
CA GLU A 146 -2.36 6.33 27.92
C GLU A 146 -2.88 4.89 27.89
N ALA A 147 -3.84 4.56 28.76
CA ALA A 147 -4.48 3.25 28.83
C ALA A 147 -5.20 2.85 27.52
N ASP A 148 -5.64 3.82 26.70
CA ASP A 148 -6.24 3.52 25.41
C ASP A 148 -5.21 2.89 24.48
N PHE A 149 -3.96 3.34 24.53
CA PHE A 149 -2.86 2.78 23.72
C PHE A 149 -2.47 1.37 24.18
N ASP A 150 -2.60 1.06 25.48
CA ASP A 150 -2.47 -0.32 25.98
C ASP A 150 -3.56 -1.22 25.37
N GLY A 151 -4.80 -0.74 25.37
CA GLY A 151 -5.93 -1.44 24.75
C GLY A 151 -5.73 -1.68 23.25
N LEU A 152 -5.27 -0.66 22.51
CA LEU A 152 -4.95 -0.78 21.08
C LEU A 152 -3.88 -1.85 20.82
N ALA A 153 -2.80 -1.81 21.58
CA ALA A 153 -1.71 -2.78 21.45
C ALA A 153 -2.17 -4.21 21.74
N ALA A 154 -2.96 -4.39 22.80
CA ALA A 154 -3.55 -5.69 23.18
C ALA A 154 -4.52 -6.23 22.10
N ALA A 155 -5.28 -5.35 21.44
CA ALA A 155 -6.14 -5.69 20.30
C ALA A 155 -5.38 -5.95 19.00
N GLY A 156 -4.05 -5.79 18.99
CA GLY A 156 -3.24 -5.96 17.76
C GLY A 156 -3.37 -4.81 16.77
N ILE A 157 -3.86 -3.66 17.17
CA ILE A 157 -3.87 -2.43 16.37
C ILE A 157 -2.45 -1.86 16.35
N ARG A 158 -1.90 -1.60 15.17
CA ARG A 158 -0.49 -1.25 14.98
C ARG A 158 -0.25 0.09 14.32
N LEU A 159 -1.32 0.84 14.05
CA LEU A 159 -1.24 2.16 13.41
C LEU A 159 -2.22 3.12 14.07
N VAL A 160 -1.78 4.36 14.26
CA VAL A 160 -2.62 5.50 14.64
C VAL A 160 -2.35 6.66 13.69
N LYS A 161 -3.32 7.57 13.51
CA LYS A 161 -3.19 8.65 12.52
C LYS A 161 -3.67 9.99 13.05
N PHE A 162 -2.84 11.00 12.88
CA PHE A 162 -3.25 12.40 12.99
C PHE A 162 -3.95 12.85 11.70
N ILE A 163 -5.20 13.24 11.82
CA ILE A 163 -6.00 13.96 10.82
C ILE A 163 -7.09 14.73 11.58
N PHE A 164 -7.55 15.86 11.08
CA PHE A 164 -8.51 16.73 11.77
C PHE A 164 -8.04 17.21 13.15
N TYR A 165 -6.74 17.21 13.39
CA TYR A 165 -6.13 17.60 14.64
C TYR A 165 -5.74 19.08 14.60
N ASP A 166 -6.25 19.85 15.54
CA ASP A 166 -5.90 21.28 15.65
C ASP A 166 -4.71 21.45 16.58
N TYR A 167 -3.51 21.41 16.01
CA TYR A 167 -2.25 21.51 16.76
C TYR A 167 -2.08 22.85 17.53
N ALA A 168 -2.85 23.90 17.21
CA ALA A 168 -2.76 25.18 17.89
C ALA A 168 -3.70 25.29 19.10
N ARG A 169 -4.79 24.52 19.12
CA ARG A 169 -5.81 24.60 20.17
C ARG A 169 -5.64 23.59 21.29
N LEU A 170 -4.75 22.64 21.12
CA LEU A 170 -4.57 21.58 22.10
C LEU A 170 -3.57 21.99 23.18
N PRO A 171 -3.70 21.39 24.39
CA PRO A 171 -2.71 21.55 25.42
C PRO A 171 -1.31 21.26 24.89
N GLU A 172 -0.35 22.11 25.24
CA GLU A 172 1.03 21.93 24.86
C GLU A 172 1.52 20.51 25.21
N GLY A 173 2.16 19.85 24.24
CA GLY A 173 2.72 18.52 24.43
C GLY A 173 1.72 17.35 24.32
N GLU A 174 0.44 17.57 24.02
CA GLU A 174 -0.52 16.46 23.92
C GLU A 174 -0.22 15.56 22.70
N ALA A 175 0.05 16.14 21.56
CA ALA A 175 0.37 15.36 20.35
C ALA A 175 1.67 14.56 20.54
N GLU A 176 2.67 15.13 21.19
CA GLU A 176 3.94 14.48 21.54
C GLU A 176 3.71 13.30 22.50
N ARG A 177 2.82 13.46 23.50
CA ARG A 177 2.45 12.36 24.40
C ARG A 177 1.83 11.19 23.63
N TYR A 178 0.92 11.46 22.68
CA TYR A 178 0.31 10.41 21.86
C TYR A 178 1.36 9.67 21.04
N VAL A 179 2.30 10.39 20.43
CA VAL A 179 3.43 9.78 19.72
C VAL A 179 4.28 8.93 20.66
N ALA A 180 4.59 9.41 21.87
CA ALA A 180 5.37 8.67 22.84
C ALA A 180 4.64 7.40 23.32
N TRP A 181 3.35 7.49 23.63
CA TRP A 181 2.54 6.33 24.04
C TRP A 181 2.40 5.28 22.94
N ALA A 182 2.19 5.71 21.69
CA ALA A 182 2.15 4.81 20.54
C ALA A 182 3.49 4.06 20.37
N ARG A 183 4.60 4.79 20.36
CA ARG A 183 5.94 4.20 20.19
C ARG A 183 6.33 3.24 21.31
N ALA A 184 6.03 3.57 22.56
CA ALA A 184 6.29 2.69 23.71
C ALA A 184 5.61 1.32 23.55
N ARG A 185 4.57 1.21 22.74
CA ARG A 185 3.78 0.00 22.47
C ARG A 185 3.99 -0.59 21.07
N GLY A 186 4.98 -0.09 20.34
CA GLY A 186 5.26 -0.56 18.98
C GLY A 186 4.15 -0.22 17.98
N ILE A 187 3.33 0.80 18.26
CA ILE A 187 2.30 1.30 17.37
C ILE A 187 2.92 2.40 16.51
N LYS A 188 2.75 2.30 15.20
CA LYS A 188 3.22 3.28 14.22
C LYS A 188 2.34 4.51 14.21
N VAL A 189 2.93 5.66 13.90
CA VAL A 189 2.23 6.94 13.80
C VAL A 189 2.26 7.43 12.36
N LYS A 190 1.10 7.64 11.77
CA LYS A 190 0.94 8.31 10.48
C LYS A 190 0.40 9.72 10.69
N LEU A 191 0.88 10.67 9.92
CA LEU A 191 0.44 12.06 9.97
C LEU A 191 -0.12 12.47 8.61
N HIS A 192 -1.35 13.00 8.57
CA HIS A 192 -1.91 13.65 7.38
C HIS A 192 -1.12 14.94 7.11
N SER A 193 -0.38 14.98 6.00
CA SER A 193 0.36 16.17 5.61
C SER A 193 -0.46 17.09 4.71
N GLY A 194 -0.12 18.36 4.70
CA GLY A 194 -0.98 19.37 4.06
C GLY A 194 -2.25 19.64 4.86
N GLY A 195 -3.30 20.05 4.19
CA GLY A 195 -4.60 20.40 4.80
C GLY A 195 -5.75 19.59 4.25
N VAL A 196 -6.85 19.54 4.99
CA VAL A 196 -8.12 18.97 4.52
C VAL A 196 -8.97 20.04 3.85
N SER A 197 -9.80 19.64 2.89
CA SER A 197 -10.65 20.57 2.14
C SER A 197 -11.77 21.19 2.97
N ARG A 198 -12.08 20.64 4.15
CA ARG A 198 -13.05 21.18 5.07
C ARG A 198 -12.39 22.19 5.99
N SER A 199 -12.66 23.46 5.76
CA SER A 199 -12.13 24.58 6.52
C SER A 199 -12.43 24.46 8.03
N GLY A 200 -11.43 24.81 8.84
CA GLY A 200 -11.55 24.87 10.30
C GLY A 200 -11.47 23.55 11.04
N VAL A 201 -11.29 22.43 10.36
CA VAL A 201 -11.20 21.10 11.01
C VAL A 201 -9.78 20.71 11.35
N SER A 202 -8.81 21.09 10.52
CA SER A 202 -7.37 20.89 10.81
C SER A 202 -6.53 22.01 10.24
N GLN A 203 -5.36 22.21 10.84
CA GLN A 203 -4.32 23.07 10.27
C GLN A 203 -3.55 22.34 9.17
N VAL A 204 -2.93 23.13 8.27
CA VAL A 204 -1.98 22.58 7.31
C VAL A 204 -0.78 22.04 8.07
N ALA A 205 -0.55 20.72 7.97
CA ALA A 205 0.62 20.06 8.54
C ALA A 205 1.78 20.13 7.55
N GLY A 206 2.70 21.04 7.80
CA GLY A 206 3.94 21.23 7.04
C GLY A 206 5.16 20.66 7.77
N ALA A 207 6.37 21.07 7.32
CA ALA A 207 7.64 20.59 7.84
C ALA A 207 7.77 20.75 9.36
N ALA A 208 7.39 21.89 9.92
CA ALA A 208 7.53 22.17 11.35
C ALA A 208 6.78 21.15 12.24
N ILE A 209 5.58 20.71 11.83
CA ILE A 209 4.82 19.69 12.56
C ILE A 209 5.47 18.32 12.38
N VAL A 210 5.91 17.98 11.16
CA VAL A 210 6.59 16.71 10.88
C VAL A 210 7.88 16.59 11.66
N GLU A 211 8.71 17.65 11.70
CA GLU A 211 9.96 17.68 12.46
C GLU A 211 9.73 17.57 13.97
N ARG A 212 8.69 18.22 14.48
CA ARG A 212 8.32 18.16 15.89
C ARG A 212 7.84 16.80 16.33
N LEU A 213 6.94 16.19 15.58
CA LEU A 213 6.30 14.90 15.94
C LEU A 213 7.07 13.68 15.47
N ARG A 214 7.88 13.81 14.40
CA ARG A 214 8.65 12.70 13.82
C ARG A 214 7.77 11.46 13.60
N PRO A 215 6.64 11.53 12.86
CA PRO A 215 5.80 10.36 12.61
C PRO A 215 6.59 9.27 11.88
N ASP A 216 6.14 8.01 11.97
CA ASP A 216 6.72 6.93 11.17
C ASP A 216 6.42 7.11 9.68
N VAL A 217 5.22 7.63 9.34
CA VAL A 217 4.77 7.86 7.96
C VAL A 217 4.18 9.27 7.83
N VAL A 218 4.72 10.05 6.90
CA VAL A 218 4.09 11.29 6.44
C VAL A 218 3.14 10.92 5.31
N GLY A 219 1.85 10.91 5.60
CA GLY A 219 0.79 10.51 4.68
C GLY A 219 0.65 11.51 3.55
N HIS A 220 0.49 11.00 2.34
CA HIS A 220 0.32 11.73 1.07
C HIS A 220 1.12 13.04 0.99
N VAL A 221 2.47 12.95 1.13
CA VAL A 221 3.39 14.10 0.96
C VAL A 221 3.19 14.76 -0.41
N SER A 222 2.73 13.99 -1.40
CA SER A 222 2.30 14.49 -2.72
C SER A 222 1.07 15.39 -2.66
N GLY A 223 0.50 15.60 -1.48
CA GLY A 223 -0.74 16.35 -1.25
C GLY A 223 -1.96 15.45 -1.24
N GLY A 224 -2.85 15.75 -0.29
CA GLY A 224 -4.25 15.35 -0.33
C GLY A 224 -5.04 16.48 -1.00
N PRO A 225 -6.18 16.91 -0.42
CA PRO A 225 -6.95 18.04 -0.95
C PRO A 225 -6.15 19.35 -1.02
N ILE A 226 -5.25 19.59 -0.06
CA ILE A 226 -4.39 20.77 0.01
C ILE A 226 -2.97 20.29 0.32
N PRO A 227 -2.02 20.37 -0.61
CA PRO A 227 -0.63 19.96 -0.38
C PRO A 227 0.09 20.90 0.59
N MET A 228 1.14 20.40 1.25
CA MET A 228 2.06 21.27 1.96
C MET A 228 2.87 22.12 0.94
N PRO A 229 3.44 23.27 1.36
CA PRO A 229 4.29 24.07 0.48
C PRO A 229 5.49 23.27 -0.08
N GLU A 230 5.91 23.55 -1.31
CA GLU A 230 7.04 22.84 -1.96
C GLU A 230 8.32 22.85 -1.11
N LYS A 231 8.65 24.00 -0.47
CA LYS A 231 9.79 24.12 0.44
C LYS A 231 9.72 23.19 1.65
N ASP A 232 8.51 22.91 2.12
CA ASP A 232 8.28 22.01 3.27
C ASP A 232 8.48 20.55 2.86
N VAL A 233 8.13 20.18 1.62
CA VAL A 233 8.41 18.83 1.08
C VAL A 233 9.92 18.58 1.08
N GLU A 234 10.72 19.53 0.59
CA GLU A 234 12.17 19.42 0.57
C GLU A 234 12.75 19.34 1.99
N ALA A 235 12.28 20.18 2.90
CA ALA A 235 12.70 20.16 4.30
C ALA A 235 12.39 18.81 4.99
N VAL A 236 11.20 18.23 4.77
CA VAL A 236 10.83 16.92 5.31
C VAL A 236 11.72 15.81 4.75
N VAL A 237 12.02 15.82 3.46
CA VAL A 237 12.89 14.80 2.84
C VAL A 237 14.30 14.88 3.41
N ALA A 238 14.86 16.10 3.51
CA ALA A 238 16.22 16.34 3.97
C ALA A 238 16.38 16.20 5.49
N GLY A 239 15.40 16.66 6.27
CA GLY A 239 15.51 16.83 7.73
C GLY A 239 14.94 15.69 8.57
N THR A 240 14.33 14.66 7.97
CA THR A 240 13.70 13.56 8.71
C THR A 240 14.02 12.21 8.11
N ASP A 241 13.76 11.14 8.91
CA ASP A 241 13.84 9.74 8.46
C ASP A 241 12.45 9.12 8.22
N CYS A 242 11.39 9.93 8.27
CA CYS A 242 10.02 9.47 8.09
C CYS A 242 9.83 8.80 6.72
N ALA A 243 8.96 7.80 6.65
CA ALA A 243 8.49 7.31 5.37
C ALA A 243 7.61 8.35 4.67
N LEU A 244 7.70 8.45 3.35
CA LEU A 244 7.14 9.50 2.51
C LEU A 244 6.09 8.89 1.59
N GLU A 245 4.83 9.15 1.83
CA GLU A 245 3.76 8.48 1.09
C GLU A 245 3.28 9.31 -0.10
N VAL A 246 3.22 8.68 -1.26
CA VAL A 246 2.57 9.18 -2.48
C VAL A 246 1.21 8.51 -2.58
N CYS A 247 0.15 9.27 -2.80
CA CYS A 247 -1.20 8.75 -2.98
C CYS A 247 -1.84 9.25 -4.26
N SER A 248 -2.76 8.44 -4.80
CA SER A 248 -3.56 8.81 -5.98
C SER A 248 -4.45 10.04 -5.76
N SER A 249 -4.73 10.42 -4.49
CA SER A 249 -5.35 11.68 -4.11
C SER A 249 -4.43 12.88 -4.30
N GLY A 250 -3.14 12.65 -4.50
CA GLY A 250 -2.13 13.68 -4.55
C GLY A 250 -2.14 14.54 -5.80
N ASN A 251 -1.43 15.67 -5.67
CA ASN A 251 -1.18 16.59 -6.78
C ASN A 251 0.01 16.08 -7.61
N PRO A 252 -0.16 15.80 -8.93
CA PRO A 252 0.90 15.26 -9.77
C PRO A 252 2.18 16.11 -9.80
N ARG A 253 2.03 17.45 -9.74
CA ARG A 253 3.19 18.35 -9.66
C ARG A 253 3.97 18.17 -8.35
N MET A 254 3.26 17.95 -7.23
CA MET A 254 3.90 17.71 -5.94
C MET A 254 4.60 16.36 -5.89
N VAL A 255 4.11 15.34 -6.60
CA VAL A 255 4.85 14.08 -6.79
C VAL A 255 6.20 14.34 -7.45
N LEU A 256 6.26 15.16 -8.50
CA LEU A 256 7.52 15.51 -9.18
C LEU A 256 8.45 16.30 -8.24
N THR A 257 7.90 17.23 -7.44
CA THR A 257 8.69 17.97 -6.44
C THR A 257 9.26 17.02 -5.39
N LEU A 258 8.44 16.12 -4.85
CA LEU A 258 8.89 15.09 -3.91
C LEU A 258 9.98 14.20 -4.51
N MET A 259 9.77 13.68 -5.73
CA MET A 259 10.73 12.75 -6.35
C MET A 259 12.05 13.42 -6.73
N ARG A 260 12.07 14.74 -7.02
CA ARG A 260 13.32 15.50 -7.16
C ARG A 260 14.10 15.51 -5.85
N ALA A 261 13.44 15.84 -4.73
CA ALA A 261 14.07 15.84 -3.41
C ALA A 261 14.52 14.42 -2.99
N VAL A 262 13.68 13.40 -3.20
CA VAL A 262 14.02 12.00 -2.93
C VAL A 262 15.28 11.56 -3.69
N ARG A 263 15.38 11.93 -4.97
CA ARG A 263 16.57 11.62 -5.80
C ARG A 263 17.81 12.33 -5.28
N ALA A 264 17.70 13.62 -4.95
CA ALA A 264 18.82 14.42 -4.44
C ALA A 264 19.38 13.86 -3.11
N HIS A 265 18.53 13.27 -2.28
CA HIS A 265 18.90 12.73 -0.97
C HIS A 265 19.03 11.19 -0.94
N GLY A 266 18.90 10.49 -2.08
CA GLY A 266 18.97 9.03 -2.13
C GLY A 266 17.88 8.31 -1.32
N ALA A 267 16.71 8.96 -1.13
CA ALA A 267 15.68 8.55 -0.18
C ALA A 267 14.62 7.58 -0.75
N HIS A 268 14.92 6.89 -1.88
CA HIS A 268 13.96 5.98 -2.55
C HIS A 268 13.39 4.91 -1.63
N ALA A 269 14.19 4.40 -0.68
CA ALA A 269 13.77 3.39 0.29
C ALA A 269 12.68 3.87 1.27
N ARG A 270 12.47 5.18 1.36
CA ARG A 270 11.47 5.81 2.24
C ARG A 270 10.14 6.08 1.55
N VAL A 271 10.09 6.01 0.22
CA VAL A 271 8.86 6.30 -0.53
C VAL A 271 7.91 5.14 -0.48
N LEU A 272 6.66 5.41 -0.12
CA LEU A 272 5.53 4.47 -0.09
C LEU A 272 4.49 4.90 -1.11
N VAL A 273 3.73 3.94 -1.64
CA VAL A 273 2.60 4.20 -2.54
C VAL A 273 1.29 3.78 -1.88
N GLY A 274 0.28 4.63 -1.99
CA GLY A 274 -1.09 4.37 -1.57
C GLY A 274 -2.10 4.98 -2.51
N THR A 275 -3.38 4.65 -2.35
CA THR A 275 -4.45 5.18 -3.21
C THR A 275 -5.31 6.23 -2.54
N ASP A 276 -5.40 6.24 -1.23
CA ASP A 276 -6.36 7.03 -0.45
C ASP A 276 -7.82 6.67 -0.77
N THR A 277 -8.03 5.40 -1.11
CA THR A 277 -9.33 4.84 -1.48
C THR A 277 -10.11 4.39 -0.23
N PRO A 278 -11.43 4.36 -0.28
CA PRO A 278 -12.32 5.02 -1.21
C PRO A 278 -12.57 6.50 -0.84
N GLY A 279 -12.12 6.94 0.33
CA GLY A 279 -12.48 8.24 0.91
C GLY A 279 -11.92 9.44 0.17
N GLY A 280 -10.63 9.47 -0.10
CA GLY A 280 -9.95 10.62 -0.71
C GLY A 280 -10.08 10.68 -2.24
N THR A 281 -10.22 9.53 -2.90
CA THR A 281 -10.17 9.44 -4.38
C THR A 281 -11.34 8.69 -5.03
N GLY A 282 -12.24 8.09 -4.23
CA GLY A 282 -13.21 7.13 -4.73
C GLY A 282 -12.59 5.73 -4.95
N VAL A 283 -13.34 4.84 -5.58
CA VAL A 283 -12.91 3.46 -5.85
C VAL A 283 -12.05 3.41 -7.11
N LEU A 284 -10.75 3.17 -6.95
CA LEU A 284 -9.77 3.14 -8.03
C LEU A 284 -9.02 1.80 -8.09
N PRO A 285 -9.61 0.72 -8.65
CA PRO A 285 -9.00 -0.62 -8.66
C PRO A 285 -7.59 -0.68 -9.25
N ARG A 286 -7.28 0.18 -10.23
CA ARG A 286 -5.96 0.30 -10.87
C ARG A 286 -5.09 1.42 -10.29
N GLY A 287 -5.48 2.02 -9.16
CA GLY A 287 -4.79 3.16 -8.56
C GLY A 287 -3.30 2.87 -8.33
N MET A 288 -2.98 1.75 -7.69
CA MET A 288 -1.59 1.34 -7.42
C MET A 288 -0.76 1.17 -8.71
N LEU A 289 -1.33 0.53 -9.74
CA LEU A 289 -0.64 0.38 -11.03
C LEU A 289 -0.40 1.73 -11.72
N ARG A 290 -1.38 2.65 -11.61
CA ARG A 290 -1.26 4.01 -12.16
C ARG A 290 -0.18 4.81 -11.45
N GLU A 291 -0.06 4.70 -10.13
CA GLU A 291 1.02 5.36 -9.38
C GLU A 291 2.40 4.81 -9.78
N ILE A 292 2.53 3.49 -9.95
CA ILE A 292 3.78 2.89 -10.45
C ILE A 292 4.11 3.43 -11.85
N ALA A 293 3.14 3.46 -12.76
CA ALA A 293 3.33 3.98 -14.12
C ALA A 293 3.66 5.48 -14.10
N TYR A 294 3.05 6.27 -13.20
CA TYR A 294 3.37 7.68 -13.04
C TYR A 294 4.79 7.90 -12.50
N LEU A 295 5.17 7.18 -11.46
CA LEU A 295 6.52 7.24 -10.89
C LEU A 295 7.58 6.82 -11.91
N ALA A 296 7.32 5.76 -12.69
CA ALA A 296 8.28 5.27 -13.68
C ALA A 296 8.30 6.13 -14.96
N GLY A 297 7.13 6.42 -15.53
CA GLY A 297 7.03 7.06 -16.84
C GLY A 297 7.13 8.58 -16.80
N VAL A 298 6.78 9.23 -15.68
CA VAL A 298 6.75 10.69 -15.56
C VAL A 298 7.79 11.21 -14.57
N ALA A 299 7.92 10.56 -13.41
CA ALA A 299 8.92 10.95 -12.42
C ALA A 299 10.28 10.25 -12.61
N GLU A 300 10.44 9.46 -13.68
CA GLU A 300 11.69 8.82 -14.09
C GLU A 300 12.34 7.92 -13.03
N VAL A 301 11.51 7.29 -12.19
CA VAL A 301 11.96 6.28 -11.25
C VAL A 301 12.20 4.95 -11.99
N PRO A 302 13.31 4.24 -11.80
CA PRO A 302 13.46 2.92 -12.40
C PRO A 302 12.24 2.02 -12.09
N PRO A 303 11.61 1.38 -13.09
CA PRO A 303 10.32 0.70 -12.88
C PRO A 303 10.31 -0.33 -11.77
N ALA A 304 11.35 -1.14 -11.63
CA ALA A 304 11.46 -2.12 -10.55
C ALA A 304 11.59 -1.45 -9.16
N VAL A 305 12.17 -0.24 -9.08
CA VAL A 305 12.21 0.57 -7.87
C VAL A 305 10.82 1.15 -7.57
N ALA A 306 10.07 1.62 -8.58
CA ALA A 306 8.70 2.07 -8.41
C ALA A 306 7.78 0.95 -7.90
N VAL A 307 7.97 -0.30 -8.39
CA VAL A 307 7.29 -1.47 -7.84
C VAL A 307 7.68 -1.69 -6.37
N ALA A 308 8.97 -1.57 -6.00
CA ALA A 308 9.41 -1.73 -4.61
C ALA A 308 8.78 -0.66 -3.68
N MET A 309 8.54 0.57 -4.18
CA MET A 309 7.81 1.62 -3.44
C MET A 309 6.35 1.26 -3.16
N ALA A 310 5.73 0.49 -4.05
CA ALA A 310 4.35 0.02 -3.95
C ALA A 310 4.21 -1.36 -3.25
N THR A 311 5.32 -1.94 -2.79
CA THR A 311 5.37 -3.29 -2.23
C THR A 311 6.28 -3.36 -1.01
N GLY A 312 7.55 -3.71 -1.14
CA GLY A 312 8.47 -3.97 -0.03
C GLY A 312 8.77 -2.75 0.85
N ASN A 313 8.79 -1.54 0.31
CA ASN A 313 8.94 -0.35 1.13
C ASN A 313 7.75 -0.19 2.09
N VAL A 314 6.52 -0.43 1.59
CA VAL A 314 5.30 -0.39 2.41
C VAL A 314 5.37 -1.48 3.49
N GLY A 315 5.70 -2.72 3.09
CA GLY A 315 5.87 -3.83 4.04
C GLY A 315 6.83 -3.48 5.16
N ARG A 316 8.01 -2.96 4.83
CA ARG A 316 9.03 -2.56 5.80
C ARG A 316 8.57 -1.43 6.72
N ALA A 317 7.97 -0.37 6.18
CA ALA A 317 7.51 0.79 6.96
C ALA A 317 6.44 0.40 7.98
N HIS A 318 5.57 -0.55 7.62
CA HIS A 318 4.49 -1.04 8.48
C HIS A 318 4.82 -2.32 9.25
N GLY A 319 6.05 -2.86 9.13
CA GLY A 319 6.47 -4.07 9.83
C GLY A 319 5.74 -5.33 9.38
N LEU A 320 5.39 -5.43 8.09
CA LEU A 320 4.69 -6.55 7.48
C LEU A 320 5.65 -7.53 6.83
N ALA A 321 5.22 -8.78 6.69
CA ALA A 321 5.95 -9.80 5.95
C ALA A 321 5.69 -9.75 4.43
N GLU A 322 4.66 -9.05 4.01
CA GLU A 322 4.20 -8.89 2.63
C GLU A 322 5.10 -7.91 1.85
N GLY A 323 4.99 -7.94 0.52
CA GLY A 323 5.59 -6.98 -0.40
C GLY A 323 6.99 -7.35 -0.92
N VAL A 324 7.59 -8.45 -0.48
CA VAL A 324 8.89 -8.92 -0.97
C VAL A 324 8.81 -10.40 -1.35
N LEU A 325 9.34 -10.76 -2.53
CA LEU A 325 9.51 -12.14 -2.95
C LEU A 325 10.86 -12.67 -2.45
N GLU A 326 10.82 -13.38 -1.34
CA GLU A 326 11.97 -14.00 -0.67
C GLU A 326 11.52 -15.31 -0.01
N GLU A 327 12.42 -16.26 0.11
CA GLU A 327 12.13 -17.52 0.78
C GLU A 327 11.67 -17.32 2.22
N GLY A 328 10.62 -18.01 2.61
CA GLY A 328 9.93 -17.88 3.93
C GLY A 328 8.85 -16.79 4.01
N ARG A 329 8.75 -15.90 3.04
CA ARG A 329 7.74 -14.85 2.99
C ARG A 329 6.38 -15.38 2.48
N PRO A 330 5.27 -14.68 2.77
CA PRO A 330 3.98 -15.00 2.17
C PRO A 330 4.05 -15.00 0.64
N ALA A 331 3.40 -15.95 0.01
CA ALA A 331 3.36 -16.07 -1.44
C ALA A 331 2.25 -15.19 -2.03
N ASP A 332 2.44 -13.86 -1.90
CA ASP A 332 1.60 -12.83 -2.52
C ASP A 332 2.32 -12.32 -3.76
N LEU A 333 1.81 -12.63 -4.93
CA LEU A 333 2.46 -12.26 -6.17
C LEU A 333 1.50 -12.02 -7.32
N VAL A 334 1.97 -11.28 -8.32
CA VAL A 334 1.24 -10.92 -9.54
C VAL A 334 2.06 -11.32 -10.75
N VAL A 335 1.41 -12.01 -11.70
CA VAL A 335 1.97 -12.30 -13.03
C VAL A 335 1.36 -11.34 -14.03
N LEU A 336 2.18 -10.62 -14.76
CA LEU A 336 1.74 -9.54 -15.67
C LEU A 336 2.64 -9.43 -16.89
N ASP A 337 2.09 -8.90 -17.98
CA ASP A 337 2.80 -8.66 -19.22
C ASP A 337 2.34 -7.34 -19.86
N ARG A 338 3.10 -6.85 -20.84
CA ARG A 338 2.60 -5.80 -21.73
C ARG A 338 1.26 -6.20 -22.36
N ILE A 339 0.50 -5.23 -22.82
CA ILE A 339 -0.78 -5.47 -23.50
C ILE A 339 -0.55 -5.65 -25.03
N PRO A 340 -1.43 -6.37 -25.74
CA PRO A 340 -1.35 -6.51 -27.18
C PRO A 340 -1.30 -5.15 -27.87
N GLY A 341 -0.34 -5.00 -28.80
CA GLY A 341 -0.14 -3.75 -29.55
C GLY A 341 0.70 -2.70 -28.83
N SER A 342 1.10 -2.92 -27.56
CA SER A 342 2.06 -2.03 -26.89
C SER A 342 3.44 -2.12 -27.54
N VAL A 343 4.12 -0.97 -27.62
CA VAL A 343 5.52 -0.89 -28.05
C VAL A 343 6.52 -1.27 -26.97
N ALA A 344 6.05 -1.51 -25.75
CA ALA A 344 6.87 -1.94 -24.63
C ALA A 344 7.44 -3.35 -24.84
N ALA A 345 8.64 -3.61 -24.33
CA ALA A 345 9.28 -4.94 -24.40
C ALA A 345 8.65 -5.94 -23.42
N ASP A 346 8.34 -5.48 -22.21
CA ASP A 346 7.74 -6.24 -21.11
C ASP A 346 6.88 -5.33 -20.21
N ALA A 347 6.43 -5.85 -19.07
CA ALA A 347 5.62 -5.08 -18.13
C ALA A 347 6.37 -3.92 -17.44
N LEU A 348 7.68 -4.07 -17.20
CA LEU A 348 8.48 -2.98 -16.61
C LEU A 348 8.70 -1.85 -17.62
N ASP A 349 8.97 -2.18 -18.88
CA ASP A 349 9.05 -1.18 -19.96
C ASP A 349 7.70 -0.51 -20.22
N ALA A 350 6.58 -1.24 -20.04
CA ALA A 350 5.25 -0.63 -20.09
C ALA A 350 5.10 0.45 -19.00
N PHE A 351 5.46 0.16 -17.75
CA PHE A 351 5.45 1.18 -16.69
C PHE A 351 6.37 2.37 -17.00
N ALA A 352 7.58 2.12 -17.55
CA ALA A 352 8.50 3.19 -17.94
C ALA A 352 7.93 4.13 -19.02
N ARG A 353 7.00 3.62 -19.84
CA ARG A 353 6.28 4.40 -20.85
C ARG A 353 5.00 5.04 -20.37
N GLY A 354 4.63 4.82 -19.09
CA GLY A 354 3.37 5.26 -18.52
C GLY A 354 2.16 4.39 -18.86
N ASP A 355 2.39 3.22 -19.50
CA ASP A 355 1.35 2.25 -19.83
C ASP A 355 1.03 1.34 -18.64
N LEU A 356 -0.20 0.80 -18.61
CA LEU A 356 -0.60 -0.20 -17.63
C LEU A 356 -0.47 -1.60 -18.22
N PRO A 357 0.32 -2.50 -17.63
CA PRO A 357 0.39 -3.89 -18.08
C PRO A 357 -0.91 -4.65 -17.77
N GLY A 358 -1.12 -5.75 -18.49
CA GLY A 358 -2.20 -6.70 -18.24
C GLY A 358 -1.82 -7.73 -17.19
N ILE A 359 -2.71 -8.02 -16.24
CA ILE A 359 -2.53 -9.06 -15.21
C ILE A 359 -3.14 -10.37 -15.68
N SER A 360 -2.38 -11.45 -15.61
CA SER A 360 -2.84 -12.83 -15.90
C SER A 360 -3.10 -13.68 -14.66
N ALA A 361 -2.41 -13.43 -13.57
CA ALA A 361 -2.62 -14.16 -12.32
C ALA A 361 -2.31 -13.30 -11.09
N VAL A 362 -3.07 -13.52 -10.02
CA VAL A 362 -2.79 -12.99 -8.67
C VAL A 362 -2.86 -14.13 -7.69
N LEU A 363 -1.82 -14.29 -6.88
CA LEU A 363 -1.79 -15.22 -5.76
C LEU A 363 -1.75 -14.45 -4.46
N ILE A 364 -2.49 -14.94 -3.46
CA ILE A 364 -2.47 -14.42 -2.08
C ILE A 364 -2.34 -15.61 -1.14
N ASP A 365 -1.31 -15.60 -0.29
CA ASP A 365 -0.93 -16.75 0.54
C ASP A 365 -0.83 -18.06 -0.28
N GLY A 366 -0.30 -17.98 -1.50
CA GLY A 366 -0.15 -19.10 -2.41
C GLY A 366 -1.43 -19.61 -3.06
N GLU A 367 -2.57 -19.01 -2.76
CA GLU A 367 -3.84 -19.36 -3.38
C GLU A 367 -4.11 -18.46 -4.59
N LEU A 368 -4.43 -19.08 -5.72
CA LEU A 368 -4.76 -18.39 -6.97
C LEU A 368 -6.12 -17.67 -6.84
N ARG A 369 -6.12 -16.35 -6.92
CA ARG A 369 -7.30 -15.49 -6.78
C ARG A 369 -7.79 -14.89 -8.09
N VAL A 370 -6.86 -14.61 -9.00
CA VAL A 370 -7.15 -14.19 -10.37
C VAL A 370 -6.47 -15.16 -11.31
N GLU A 371 -7.20 -15.68 -12.29
CA GLU A 371 -6.73 -16.70 -13.20
C GLU A 371 -6.97 -16.30 -14.65
N GLY A 372 -5.91 -16.40 -15.46
CA GLY A 372 -5.90 -16.18 -16.90
C GLY A 372 -6.06 -14.73 -17.32
N ARG A 373 -6.94 -13.96 -16.69
CA ARG A 373 -7.19 -12.56 -17.02
C ARG A 373 -7.81 -11.80 -15.83
N SER A 374 -7.26 -10.63 -15.54
CA SER A 374 -7.89 -9.66 -14.65
C SER A 374 -9.11 -9.03 -15.32
N GLN A 375 -10.16 -8.75 -14.51
CA GLN A 375 -11.34 -7.99 -14.96
C GLN A 375 -11.10 -6.46 -14.92
N GLN A 376 -10.00 -6.00 -14.31
CA GLN A 376 -9.72 -4.58 -14.10
C GLN A 376 -8.58 -4.06 -14.98
N THR A 377 -7.77 -4.92 -15.58
CA THR A 377 -6.71 -4.53 -16.51
C THR A 377 -7.04 -4.98 -17.92
N PRO A 378 -6.45 -4.37 -18.96
CA PRO A 378 -6.45 -4.96 -20.29
C PRO A 378 -5.87 -6.38 -20.27
N PRO A 379 -6.16 -7.23 -21.26
CA PRO A 379 -5.54 -8.55 -21.32
C PRO A 379 -4.03 -8.45 -21.50
N PRO A 380 -3.22 -9.31 -20.87
CA PRO A 380 -1.79 -9.40 -21.16
C PRO A 380 -1.59 -10.00 -22.56
N GLU A 381 -0.49 -9.68 -23.22
CA GLU A 381 -0.16 -10.26 -24.53
C GLU A 381 0.11 -11.75 -24.42
N ARG A 382 0.84 -12.17 -23.38
CA ARG A 382 1.15 -13.57 -23.07
C ARG A 382 0.52 -13.94 -21.73
N PRO A 383 -0.75 -14.35 -21.68
CA PRO A 383 -1.35 -14.80 -20.43
C PRO A 383 -0.66 -16.04 -19.89
N ALA A 384 -0.49 -16.14 -18.59
CA ALA A 384 0.03 -17.34 -17.93
C ALA A 384 -0.86 -18.55 -18.21
N VAL A 385 -0.25 -19.72 -18.35
CA VAL A 385 -0.97 -20.99 -18.48
C VAL A 385 -0.98 -21.69 -17.13
N ILE A 386 -2.17 -22.11 -16.71
CA ILE A 386 -2.37 -22.71 -15.39
C ILE A 386 -2.83 -24.16 -15.56
N GLU A 387 -2.05 -25.06 -15.01
CA GLU A 387 -2.30 -26.50 -15.00
C GLU A 387 -2.56 -26.96 -13.57
N ARG A 388 -3.68 -27.68 -13.34
CA ARG A 388 -3.97 -28.30 -12.04
C ARG A 388 -3.78 -29.81 -12.16
N ARG A 389 -3.00 -30.40 -11.25
CA ARG A 389 -2.96 -31.87 -11.15
C ARG A 389 -4.33 -32.35 -10.67
N ARG A 390 -4.93 -33.24 -11.46
CA ARG A 390 -6.10 -33.97 -10.99
C ARG A 390 -5.60 -34.93 -9.91
N GLY A 391 -6.12 -34.77 -8.69
CA GLY A 391 -5.89 -35.73 -7.60
C GLY A 391 -6.53 -37.08 -7.90
#